data_797e7b280aaf993a99bf43e80dba329c
#
_entry.id   797e7b280aaf993a99bf43e80dba329c
#
_cell.length_a   1.000
_cell.length_b   1.000
_cell.length_c   1.000
_cell.angle_alpha   90.00
_cell.angle_beta   90.00
_cell.angle_gamma   90.00
#
_symmetry.space_group_name_H-M   'P 1'
#
loop_
_entity.id
_entity.type
_entity.pdbx_description
1 polymer ?
#
loop_
_entity_poly.entity_id
_entity_poly.type
_entity_poly.pdbx_seq_one_letter_code
_entity_poly.pdbx_strand_id
1 'polypeptide(L)'
;MNIFSEVKEYLTARQVAENYGLQVRRNGLACCPFHDDKHPSMKIDKNYHCFACGVGGDAIDYVSRMFGLSQYEAALKIVEDFRLPIEIKGNKELSEQDRERIRRERTERERLIHIRERFDRWCNHSIESLRDGLSLIEQMGIFLNGKPPDIIFSEDYARMLHAEP
;
A
#
# COMPACT_ATOMS: atom_id res chain seq x y z
N MET A 1 -2.93 3.03 -34.01
CA MET A 1 -3.27 3.72 -32.77
C MET A 1 -2.71 2.88 -31.63
N ASN A 2 -2.32 3.45 -30.51
CA ASN A 2 -1.71 2.73 -29.39
C ASN A 2 -2.81 2.45 -28.35
N ILE A 3 -2.87 1.24 -27.80
CA ILE A 3 -3.84 0.82 -26.77
C ILE A 3 -3.99 1.87 -25.63
N PHE A 4 -2.89 2.52 -25.25
CA PHE A 4 -2.91 3.54 -24.19
C PHE A 4 -3.73 4.78 -24.57
N SER A 5 -3.61 5.27 -25.81
CA SER A 5 -4.41 6.41 -26.29
C SER A 5 -5.87 6.03 -26.44
N GLU A 6 -6.14 4.84 -26.95
CA GLU A 6 -7.51 4.37 -27.14
C GLU A 6 -8.25 4.23 -25.81
N VAL A 7 -7.63 3.60 -24.79
CA VAL A 7 -8.23 3.48 -23.45
C VAL A 7 -8.55 4.86 -22.86
N LYS A 8 -7.68 5.85 -23.02
CA LYS A 8 -7.87 7.22 -22.51
C LYS A 8 -8.96 8.02 -23.23
N GLU A 9 -9.29 7.63 -24.45
CA GLU A 9 -10.42 8.21 -25.20
C GLU A 9 -11.77 7.67 -24.70
N TYR A 10 -11.82 6.40 -24.29
CA TYR A 10 -13.05 5.76 -23.84
C TYR A 10 -13.36 6.01 -22.37
N LEU A 11 -12.34 6.07 -21.49
CA LEU A 11 -12.54 6.07 -20.05
C LEU A 11 -11.69 7.12 -19.32
N THR A 12 -12.34 7.75 -18.36
CA THR A 12 -11.70 8.64 -17.38
C THR A 12 -11.18 7.85 -16.17
N ALA A 13 -10.23 8.41 -15.44
CA ALA A 13 -9.75 7.83 -14.19
C ALA A 13 -10.91 7.65 -13.18
N ARG A 14 -11.86 8.59 -13.16
CA ARG A 14 -13.04 8.53 -12.30
C ARG A 14 -13.91 7.30 -12.61
N GLN A 15 -14.28 7.10 -13.87
CA GLN A 15 -15.11 5.97 -14.28
C GLN A 15 -14.46 4.63 -13.92
N VAL A 16 -13.16 4.53 -14.15
CA VAL A 16 -12.40 3.33 -13.82
C VAL A 16 -12.33 3.10 -12.31
N ALA A 17 -12.03 4.14 -11.54
CA ALA A 17 -11.96 4.03 -10.08
C ALA A 17 -13.31 3.69 -9.43
N GLU A 18 -14.39 4.31 -9.88
CA GLU A 18 -15.74 4.02 -9.40
C GLU A 18 -16.16 2.56 -9.71
N ASN A 19 -15.79 2.03 -10.87
CA ASN A 19 -16.04 0.63 -11.23
C ASN A 19 -15.27 -0.35 -10.30
N TYR A 20 -14.08 0.03 -9.84
CA TYR A 20 -13.30 -0.74 -8.87
C TYR A 20 -13.64 -0.39 -7.41
N GLY A 21 -14.77 0.26 -7.16
CA GLY A 21 -15.35 0.45 -5.83
C GLY A 21 -14.94 1.73 -5.11
N LEU A 22 -14.20 2.64 -5.76
CA LEU A 22 -13.87 3.93 -5.13
C LEU A 22 -15.12 4.80 -5.01
N GLN A 23 -15.39 5.28 -3.80
CA GLN A 23 -16.49 6.20 -3.53
C GLN A 23 -16.08 7.63 -3.84
N VAL A 24 -16.52 8.17 -4.98
CA VAL A 24 -16.23 9.54 -5.39
C VAL A 24 -17.39 10.47 -5.06
N ARG A 25 -17.13 11.52 -4.32
CA ARG A 25 -18.14 12.54 -3.99
C ARG A 25 -18.54 13.35 -5.24
N ARG A 26 -19.67 14.06 -5.18
CA ARG A 26 -20.16 14.91 -6.30
C ARG A 26 -19.15 15.96 -6.75
N ASN A 27 -18.35 16.48 -5.83
CA ASN A 27 -17.28 17.46 -6.12
C ASN A 27 -15.99 16.81 -6.68
N GLY A 28 -15.98 15.51 -6.92
CA GLY A 28 -14.84 14.78 -7.45
C GLY A 28 -13.73 14.49 -6.43
N LEU A 29 -14.02 14.60 -5.13
CA LEU A 29 -13.10 14.22 -4.06
C LEU A 29 -13.39 12.80 -3.58
N ALA A 30 -12.32 12.06 -3.27
CA ALA A 30 -12.36 10.72 -2.71
C ALA A 30 -11.24 10.50 -1.68
N CYS A 31 -11.40 9.52 -0.81
CA CYS A 31 -10.28 9.02 -0.02
C CYS A 31 -9.31 8.27 -0.92
N CYS A 32 -8.02 8.53 -0.77
CA CYS A 32 -7.00 7.93 -1.61
C CYS A 32 -6.77 6.46 -1.20
N PRO A 33 -6.85 5.48 -2.12
CA PRO A 33 -6.62 4.08 -1.79
C PRO A 33 -5.13 3.71 -1.67
N PHE A 34 -4.23 4.66 -1.92
CA PHE A 34 -2.79 4.42 -1.98
C PHE A 34 -2.03 4.80 -0.71
N HIS A 35 -2.74 5.31 0.31
CA HIS A 35 -2.24 5.56 1.66
C HIS A 35 -3.40 5.49 2.67
N ASP A 36 -3.12 5.45 3.96
CA ASP A 36 -4.16 5.50 5.02
C ASP A 36 -4.79 6.90 5.07
N ASP A 37 -5.88 7.07 4.33
CA ASP A 37 -6.58 8.34 4.13
C ASP A 37 -7.93 8.34 4.86
N LYS A 38 -8.03 9.12 5.93
CA LYS A 38 -9.26 9.28 6.72
C LYS A 38 -10.16 10.42 6.22
N HIS A 39 -9.62 11.31 5.40
CA HIS A 39 -10.34 12.45 4.87
C HIS A 39 -10.08 12.58 3.37
N PRO A 40 -11.11 12.85 2.53
CA PRO A 40 -10.95 12.91 1.09
C PRO A 40 -9.87 13.89 0.66
N SER A 41 -8.72 13.37 0.27
CA SER A 41 -7.53 14.12 -0.13
C SER A 41 -7.17 13.95 -1.61
N MET A 42 -7.88 13.09 -2.33
CA MET A 42 -7.65 12.83 -3.75
C MET A 42 -8.74 13.47 -4.61
N LYS A 43 -8.33 14.31 -5.55
CA LYS A 43 -9.18 14.81 -6.63
C LYS A 43 -9.11 13.81 -7.79
N ILE A 44 -10.28 13.41 -8.30
CA ILE A 44 -10.37 12.50 -9.43
C ILE A 44 -11.47 12.92 -10.40
N ASP A 45 -11.11 12.97 -11.69
CA ASP A 45 -11.99 13.26 -12.81
C ASP A 45 -11.43 12.58 -14.06
N LYS A 46 -10.96 13.31 -15.06
CA LYS A 46 -10.26 12.74 -16.21
C LYS A 46 -8.95 12.06 -15.76
N ASN A 47 -8.23 12.71 -14.87
CA ASN A 47 -7.05 12.21 -14.18
C ASN A 47 -7.30 12.22 -12.67
N TYR A 48 -6.39 11.61 -11.89
CA TYR A 48 -6.44 11.69 -10.44
C TYR A 48 -5.16 12.32 -9.89
N HIS A 49 -5.29 13.01 -8.75
CA HIS A 49 -4.17 13.52 -7.98
C HIS A 49 -4.52 13.56 -6.49
N CYS A 50 -3.68 12.97 -5.67
CA CYS A 50 -3.81 13.03 -4.22
C CYS A 50 -2.94 14.14 -3.65
N PHE A 51 -3.54 15.08 -2.94
CA PHE A 51 -2.82 16.21 -2.34
C PHE A 51 -2.06 15.83 -1.06
N ALA A 52 -2.37 14.69 -0.45
CA ALA A 52 -1.70 14.23 0.76
C ALA A 52 -0.42 13.43 0.45
N CYS A 53 -0.47 12.47 -0.47
CA CYS A 53 0.68 11.62 -0.79
C CYS A 53 1.35 11.93 -2.14
N GLY A 54 0.84 12.91 -2.91
CA GLY A 54 1.40 13.33 -4.19
C GLY A 54 1.19 12.36 -5.36
N VAL A 55 0.52 11.24 -5.13
CA VAL A 55 0.23 10.26 -6.18
C VAL A 55 -0.75 10.83 -7.18
N GLY A 56 -0.49 10.62 -8.47
CA GLY A 56 -1.37 11.06 -9.55
C GLY A 56 -1.11 10.31 -10.85
N GLY A 57 -2.04 10.48 -11.80
CA GLY A 57 -1.96 9.86 -13.11
C GLY A 57 -3.30 9.78 -13.82
N ASP A 58 -3.37 8.98 -14.85
CA ASP A 58 -4.58 8.68 -15.62
C ASP A 58 -5.27 7.36 -15.18
N ALA A 59 -6.24 6.91 -15.95
CA ALA A 59 -6.97 5.66 -15.70
C ALA A 59 -6.06 4.43 -15.65
N ILE A 60 -5.06 4.39 -16.53
CA ILE A 60 -4.12 3.27 -16.62
C ILE A 60 -3.15 3.28 -15.44
N ASP A 61 -2.65 4.47 -15.05
CA ASP A 61 -1.82 4.63 -13.86
C ASP A 61 -2.56 4.21 -12.59
N TYR A 62 -3.86 4.52 -12.51
CA TYR A 62 -4.69 4.12 -11.38
C TYR A 62 -4.76 2.59 -11.25
N VAL A 63 -5.07 1.88 -12.33
CA VAL A 63 -5.17 0.42 -12.36
C VAL A 63 -3.81 -0.24 -12.14
N SER A 64 -2.77 0.28 -12.78
CA SER A 64 -1.39 -0.16 -12.60
C SER A 64 -0.98 -0.16 -11.13
N ARG A 65 -1.27 0.94 -10.40
CA ARG A 65 -0.97 1.04 -8.97
C ARG A 65 -1.85 0.15 -8.10
N MET A 66 -3.15 0.13 -8.40
CA MET A 66 -4.12 -0.60 -7.60
C MET A 66 -3.85 -2.11 -7.61
N PHE A 67 -3.46 -2.64 -8.75
CA PHE A 67 -3.25 -4.08 -8.94
C PHE A 67 -1.77 -4.47 -9.04
N GLY A 68 -0.84 -3.53 -8.95
CA GLY A 68 0.60 -3.80 -9.09
C GLY A 68 1.00 -4.30 -10.49
N LEU A 69 0.28 -3.87 -11.52
CA LEU A 69 0.46 -4.26 -12.91
C LEU A 69 1.42 -3.31 -13.65
N SER A 70 2.04 -3.79 -14.72
CA SER A 70 2.67 -2.89 -15.70
C SER A 70 1.61 -2.04 -16.41
N GLN A 71 2.02 -0.94 -17.04
CA GLN A 71 1.11 -0.06 -17.78
C GLN A 71 0.34 -0.80 -18.88
N TYR A 72 1.02 -1.71 -19.58
CA TYR A 72 0.42 -2.50 -20.64
C TYR A 72 -0.60 -3.52 -20.12
N GLU A 73 -0.27 -4.23 -19.04
CA GLU A 73 -1.21 -5.15 -18.38
C GLU A 73 -2.42 -4.43 -17.81
N ALA A 74 -2.20 -3.23 -17.24
CA ALA A 74 -3.29 -2.39 -16.75
C ALA A 74 -4.22 -1.94 -17.88
N ALA A 75 -3.66 -1.54 -19.02
CA ALA A 75 -4.46 -1.20 -20.20
C ALA A 75 -5.26 -2.40 -20.72
N LEU A 76 -4.66 -3.58 -20.81
CA LEU A 76 -5.34 -4.82 -21.20
C LEU A 76 -6.47 -5.17 -20.23
N LYS A 77 -6.21 -5.06 -18.91
CA LYS A 77 -7.23 -5.31 -17.88
C LYS A 77 -8.41 -4.36 -18.02
N ILE A 78 -8.17 -3.09 -18.28
CA ILE A 78 -9.26 -2.11 -18.53
C ILE A 78 -10.06 -2.49 -19.76
N VAL A 79 -9.40 -2.86 -20.86
CA VAL A 79 -10.10 -3.29 -22.09
C VAL A 79 -10.99 -4.48 -21.81
N GLU A 80 -10.53 -5.46 -21.06
CA GLU A 80 -11.28 -6.67 -20.71
C GLU A 80 -12.45 -6.35 -19.77
N ASP A 81 -12.18 -5.68 -18.65
CA ASP A 81 -13.17 -5.41 -17.59
C ASP A 81 -14.30 -4.50 -18.06
N PHE A 82 -13.99 -3.53 -18.93
CA PHE A 82 -14.97 -2.60 -19.50
C PHE A 82 -15.49 -3.03 -20.88
N ARG A 83 -15.01 -4.17 -21.41
CA ARG A 83 -15.38 -4.71 -22.73
C ARG A 83 -15.26 -3.65 -23.84
N LEU A 84 -14.14 -2.92 -23.84
CA LEU A 84 -13.93 -1.86 -24.81
C LEU A 84 -13.75 -2.46 -26.22
N PRO A 85 -14.31 -1.82 -27.27
CA PRO A 85 -14.18 -2.28 -28.65
C PRO A 85 -12.81 -1.90 -29.23
N ILE A 86 -11.73 -2.25 -28.52
CA ILE A 86 -10.36 -1.96 -28.91
C ILE A 86 -9.75 -3.22 -29.50
N GLU A 87 -9.39 -3.18 -30.80
CA GLU A 87 -8.61 -4.25 -31.42
C GLU A 87 -7.17 -4.17 -30.92
N ILE A 88 -6.76 -5.16 -30.15
CA ILE A 88 -5.37 -5.30 -29.71
C ILE A 88 -4.51 -5.71 -30.91
N LYS A 89 -4.12 -4.73 -31.74
CA LYS A 89 -3.20 -4.95 -32.86
C LYS A 89 -1.80 -5.23 -32.32
N GLY A 90 -1.41 -6.48 -32.42
CA GLY A 90 -0.06 -6.92 -32.10
C GLY A 90 0.09 -7.59 -30.74
N ASN A 91 -0.60 -8.69 -30.58
CA ASN A 91 -0.08 -9.75 -29.75
C ASN A 91 1.16 -10.31 -30.48
N LYS A 92 2.29 -9.59 -30.43
CA LYS A 92 3.57 -10.28 -30.58
C LYS A 92 3.55 -11.25 -29.42
N GLU A 93 3.27 -12.52 -29.71
CA GLU A 93 3.31 -13.56 -28.69
C GLU A 93 4.60 -13.32 -27.91
N LEU A 94 4.44 -12.95 -26.63
CA LEU A 94 5.58 -12.77 -25.74
C LEU A 94 6.39 -14.03 -25.86
N SER A 95 7.67 -13.90 -26.20
CA SER A 95 8.54 -15.05 -26.27
C SER A 95 8.46 -15.81 -24.93
N GLU A 96 8.65 -17.12 -24.94
CA GLU A 96 8.66 -17.91 -23.71
C GLU A 96 9.63 -17.30 -22.67
N GLN A 97 10.73 -16.72 -23.14
CA GLN A 97 11.71 -16.01 -22.31
C GLN A 97 11.13 -14.74 -21.68
N ASP A 98 10.31 -13.97 -22.41
CA ASP A 98 9.67 -12.77 -21.87
C ASP A 98 8.58 -13.12 -20.84
N ARG A 99 7.80 -14.18 -21.10
CA ARG A 99 6.81 -14.70 -20.16
C ARG A 99 7.46 -15.15 -18.86
N GLU A 100 8.57 -15.87 -18.96
CA GLU A 100 9.33 -16.36 -17.80
C GLU A 100 9.95 -15.18 -17.02
N ARG A 101 10.50 -14.16 -17.70
CA ARG A 101 11.01 -12.95 -17.06
C ARG A 101 9.92 -12.22 -16.29
N ILE A 102 8.76 -11.98 -16.91
CA ILE A 102 7.60 -11.32 -16.28
C ILE A 102 7.13 -12.11 -15.07
N ARG A 103 7.07 -13.44 -15.18
CA ARG A 103 6.70 -14.32 -14.07
C ARG A 103 7.68 -14.19 -12.89
N ARG A 104 8.99 -14.20 -13.16
CA ARG A 104 10.03 -14.03 -12.12
C ARG A 104 9.96 -12.67 -11.45
N GLU A 105 9.83 -11.60 -12.24
CA GLU A 105 9.69 -10.24 -11.72
C GLU A 105 8.44 -10.10 -10.84
N ARG A 106 7.32 -10.71 -11.24
CA ARG A 106 6.09 -10.73 -10.46
C ARG A 106 6.27 -11.47 -9.13
N THR A 107 6.83 -12.69 -9.16
CA THR A 107 7.09 -13.49 -7.97
C THR A 107 8.03 -12.77 -7.00
N GLU A 108 9.09 -12.14 -7.50
CA GLU A 108 10.02 -11.38 -6.67
C GLU A 108 9.36 -10.14 -6.05
N ARG A 109 8.50 -9.44 -6.81
CA ARG A 109 7.72 -8.31 -6.28
C ARG A 109 6.77 -8.75 -5.17
N GLU A 110 6.02 -9.83 -5.38
CA GLU A 110 5.12 -10.41 -4.38
C GLU A 110 5.89 -10.82 -3.10
N ARG A 111 7.07 -11.41 -3.28
CA ARG A 111 7.97 -11.75 -2.17
C ARG A 111 8.43 -10.51 -1.38
N LEU A 112 8.84 -9.45 -2.07
CA LEU A 112 9.25 -8.20 -1.44
C LEU A 112 8.11 -7.53 -0.67
N ILE A 113 6.89 -7.53 -1.23
CA ILE A 113 5.69 -7.03 -0.55
C ILE A 113 5.47 -7.82 0.75
N HIS A 114 5.51 -9.14 0.68
CA HIS A 114 5.31 -10.00 1.85
C HIS A 114 6.39 -9.81 2.93
N ILE A 115 7.65 -9.64 2.53
CA ILE A 115 8.75 -9.31 3.46
C ILE A 115 8.47 -7.97 4.15
N ARG A 116 8.06 -6.95 3.39
CA ARG A 116 7.74 -5.63 3.94
C ARG A 116 6.59 -5.70 4.94
N GLU A 117 5.50 -6.38 4.61
CA GLU A 117 4.37 -6.57 5.52
C GLU A 117 4.75 -7.30 6.81
N ARG A 118 5.64 -8.29 6.72
CA ARG A 118 6.16 -8.99 7.90
C ARG A 118 7.02 -8.07 8.76
N PHE A 119 7.86 -7.26 8.12
CA PHE A 119 8.70 -6.28 8.80
C PHE A 119 7.85 -5.21 9.50
N ASP A 120 6.85 -4.66 8.81
CA ASP A 120 5.95 -3.66 9.39
C ASP A 120 5.18 -4.22 10.59
N ARG A 121 4.68 -5.46 10.51
CA ARG A 121 4.05 -6.15 11.64
C ARG A 121 5.01 -6.35 12.82
N TRP A 122 6.24 -6.75 12.55
CA TRP A 122 7.27 -6.90 13.58
C TRP A 122 7.61 -5.56 14.24
N CYS A 123 7.77 -4.49 13.46
CA CYS A 123 8.00 -3.14 13.97
C CYS A 123 6.86 -2.68 14.89
N ASN A 124 5.61 -2.83 14.43
CA ASN A 124 4.44 -2.44 15.21
C ASN A 124 4.36 -3.21 16.53
N HIS A 125 4.54 -4.53 16.49
CA HIS A 125 4.56 -5.35 17.69
C HIS A 125 5.69 -4.96 18.66
N SER A 126 6.89 -4.68 18.13
CA SER A 126 8.02 -4.23 18.95
C SER A 126 7.74 -2.87 19.60
N ILE A 127 7.12 -1.93 18.88
CA ILE A 127 6.72 -0.62 19.40
C ILE A 127 5.67 -0.78 20.51
N GLU A 128 4.67 -1.65 20.31
CA GLU A 128 3.66 -1.95 21.33
C GLU A 128 4.30 -2.53 22.59
N SER A 129 5.16 -3.54 22.44
CA SER A 129 5.86 -4.17 23.57
C SER A 129 6.72 -3.18 24.36
N LEU A 130 7.42 -2.27 23.66
CA LEU A 130 8.20 -1.21 24.32
C LEU A 130 7.31 -0.20 25.04
N ARG A 131 6.17 0.15 24.46
CA ARG A 131 5.20 1.06 25.07
C ARG A 131 4.59 0.46 26.33
N ASP A 132 4.24 -0.82 26.30
CA ASP A 132 3.72 -1.55 27.45
C ASP A 132 4.78 -1.64 28.55
N GLY A 133 6.03 -1.90 28.19
CA GLY A 133 7.15 -1.89 29.13
C GLY A 133 7.37 -0.52 29.80
N LEU A 134 7.30 0.57 29.02
CA LEU A 134 7.38 1.93 29.57
C LEU A 134 6.23 2.24 30.52
N SER A 135 5.01 1.84 30.15
CA SER A 135 3.82 2.03 31.00
C SER A 135 3.95 1.29 32.35
N LEU A 136 4.50 0.08 32.33
CA LEU A 136 4.79 -0.68 33.56
C LEU A 136 5.83 0.04 34.44
N ILE A 137 6.90 0.55 33.86
CA ILE A 137 7.93 1.30 34.58
C ILE A 137 7.33 2.56 35.20
N GLU A 138 6.49 3.30 34.47
CA GLU A 138 5.81 4.48 34.97
C GLU A 138 4.87 4.12 36.15
N GLN A 139 4.08 3.05 36.05
CA GLN A 139 3.20 2.57 37.11
C GLN A 139 4.00 2.16 38.34
N MET A 140 5.13 1.46 38.18
CA MET A 140 6.02 1.11 39.30
C MET A 140 6.64 2.36 39.91
N GLY A 141 7.02 3.36 39.13
CA GLY A 141 7.55 4.65 39.59
C GLY A 141 6.53 5.41 40.46
N ILE A 142 5.25 5.39 40.06
CA ILE A 142 4.15 5.97 40.85
C ILE A 142 3.95 5.17 42.14
N PHE A 143 4.00 3.85 42.08
CA PHE A 143 3.78 2.98 43.25
C PHE A 143 4.91 3.08 44.29
N LEU A 144 6.15 3.30 43.83
CA LEU A 144 7.33 3.44 44.68
C LEU A 144 7.44 4.84 45.34
N ASN A 145 6.46 5.70 45.10
CA ASN A 145 6.30 6.97 45.82
C ASN A 145 7.56 7.85 45.81
N GLY A 146 8.15 8.02 44.63
CA GLY A 146 9.28 8.93 44.42
C GLY A 146 10.60 8.48 45.04
N LYS A 147 10.79 7.21 45.36
CA LYS A 147 12.09 6.70 45.78
C LYS A 147 13.05 6.67 44.59
N PRO A 148 14.30 7.11 44.78
CA PRO A 148 15.27 7.20 43.73
C PRO A 148 15.69 5.83 43.17
N PRO A 149 16.38 5.82 42.04
CA PRO A 149 16.63 4.65 41.16
C PRO A 149 17.49 3.54 41.74
N ASP A 150 17.78 3.52 43.03
CA ASP A 150 18.58 2.48 43.68
C ASP A 150 17.99 1.06 43.55
N ILE A 151 16.69 0.97 43.24
CA ILE A 151 16.01 -0.31 42.98
C ILE A 151 16.23 -0.77 41.53
N ILE A 152 16.44 0.14 40.58
CA ILE A 152 16.65 -0.18 39.18
C ILE A 152 17.98 -0.92 38.97
N PHE A 153 18.91 -0.75 39.88
CA PHE A 153 20.22 -1.43 39.89
C PHE A 153 20.31 -2.55 40.93
N SER A 154 19.17 -3.00 41.50
CA SER A 154 19.20 -4.16 42.38
C SER A 154 19.58 -5.44 41.62
N GLU A 155 20.27 -6.36 42.28
CA GLU A 155 20.61 -7.66 41.69
C GLU A 155 19.38 -8.44 41.23
N ASP A 156 18.25 -8.24 41.88
CA ASP A 156 16.98 -8.87 41.51
C ASP A 156 16.40 -8.34 40.20
N TYR A 157 16.57 -7.06 39.90
CA TYR A 157 16.20 -6.47 38.61
C TYR A 157 17.12 -6.96 37.49
N ALA A 158 18.42 -7.07 37.75
CA ALA A 158 19.37 -7.65 36.82
C ALA A 158 19.05 -9.14 36.54
N ARG A 159 18.66 -9.91 37.54
CA ARG A 159 18.20 -11.30 37.39
C ARG A 159 16.91 -11.42 36.58
N MET A 160 15.96 -10.49 36.75
CA MET A 160 14.71 -10.48 36.01
C MET A 160 14.91 -10.18 34.51
N LEU A 161 15.88 -9.32 34.17
CA LEU A 161 16.24 -9.00 32.79
C LEU A 161 16.98 -10.15 32.06
N HIS A 162 17.61 -11.05 32.81
CA HIS A 162 18.35 -12.19 32.28
C HIS A 162 17.64 -13.54 32.45
N ALA A 163 16.41 -13.54 32.98
CA ALA A 163 15.56 -14.70 33.00
C ALA A 163 14.99 -14.93 31.58
N GLU A 164 15.70 -15.72 30.81
CA GLU A 164 15.13 -16.28 29.58
C GLU A 164 13.95 -17.19 29.92
N PRO A 165 12.90 -17.24 29.04
CA PRO A 165 11.75 -18.11 29.22
C PRO A 165 12.10 -19.60 29.07
#